data_412791f64db4308c82400e8844ef372e
#
_entry.id   412791f64db4308c82400e8844ef372e
#
_cell.length_a   1.000
_cell.length_b   1.000
_cell.length_c   1.000
_cell.angle_alpha   90.00
_cell.angle_beta   90.00
_cell.angle_gamma   90.00
#
_symmetry.space_group_name_H-M   'P 1'
#
loop_
_entity.id
_entity.type
_entity.pdbx_description
1 polymer ?
#
loop_
_entity_poly.entity_id
_entity_poly.type
_entity_poly.pdbx_seq_one_letter_code
_entity_poly.pdbx_strand_id
1 'polypeptide(L)'
;KAIQLLPGVQNGSEGSAGMYVRGGGPDENLLLLDGVPVYNVNHALGFFSVFNPDALKNVTLYKGSFPAHFGGRLSSVVDIRMKEGDMQKYHGNFSIGLISSKFNFEGPIVKDKLSFNLSFRRTYGDLLIKPALWIASYTNSEMMSKLRAGYNFYDFNAKLNWKISDKDRLYMSFYTGDDKIYFGVKFKDYYYEGNQYTNNMGLSWRWGNKVASLRWNHVMSQRLFMDASVNYTQYRHHLGAEMSEEYSYVQFNQTIKDEFDMAYKSGINDLTAKVDFDYTPLPNHEIRFGGNYTYHQFRPEVQSYKMTESNQTAI
;
A
#
# COMPACT_ATOMS: atom_id res chain seq x y z
N LYS A 1 -10.82 -11.56 -3.37
CA LYS A 1 -12.15 -12.16 -3.68
C LYS A 1 -12.05 -13.67 -3.97
N ALA A 2 -11.10 -14.17 -4.80
CA ALA A 2 -10.99 -15.61 -5.06
C ALA A 2 -10.75 -16.46 -3.79
N ILE A 3 -9.88 -16.01 -2.89
CA ILE A 3 -9.60 -16.69 -1.61
C ILE A 3 -10.85 -16.76 -0.73
N GLN A 4 -11.69 -15.76 -0.77
CA GLN A 4 -12.93 -15.66 0.01
C GLN A 4 -14.02 -16.66 -0.43
N LEU A 5 -13.85 -17.30 -1.59
CA LEU A 5 -14.73 -18.36 -2.07
C LEU A 5 -14.31 -19.76 -1.58
N LEU A 6 -13.17 -19.86 -0.89
CA LEU A 6 -12.68 -21.15 -0.40
C LEU A 6 -13.46 -21.60 0.85
N PRO A 7 -13.74 -22.90 1.00
CA PRO A 7 -14.42 -23.43 2.19
C PRO A 7 -13.66 -23.05 3.48
N GLY A 8 -14.39 -22.58 4.51
CA GLY A 8 -13.84 -22.14 5.78
C GLY A 8 -13.23 -20.74 5.77
N VAL A 9 -13.44 -19.97 4.72
CA VAL A 9 -13.11 -18.54 4.65
C VAL A 9 -14.42 -17.75 4.54
N GLN A 10 -14.61 -16.80 5.41
CA GLN A 10 -15.79 -15.93 5.45
C GLN A 10 -15.40 -14.47 5.30
N ASN A 11 -16.29 -13.69 4.69
CA ASN A 11 -16.20 -12.23 4.67
C ASN A 11 -16.86 -11.67 5.93
N GLY A 12 -16.32 -10.61 6.49
CA GLY A 12 -16.91 -9.96 7.66
C GLY A 12 -18.23 -9.24 7.34
N SER A 13 -18.30 -8.62 6.19
CA SER A 13 -19.49 -7.96 5.64
C SER A 13 -19.37 -7.87 4.13
N GLU A 14 -20.48 -7.72 3.42
CA GLU A 14 -20.45 -7.44 1.98
C GLU A 14 -19.65 -6.15 1.71
N GLY A 15 -18.72 -6.22 0.76
CA GLY A 15 -17.82 -5.12 0.44
C GLY A 15 -16.61 -4.97 1.36
N SER A 16 -16.47 -5.80 2.40
CA SER A 16 -15.27 -5.85 3.25
C SER A 16 -14.24 -6.81 2.67
N ALA A 17 -12.95 -6.45 2.75
CA ALA A 17 -11.86 -7.35 2.43
C ALA A 17 -11.31 -8.09 3.67
N GLY A 18 -11.91 -7.90 4.82
CA GLY A 18 -11.63 -8.68 6.03
C GLY A 18 -11.83 -10.16 5.74
N MET A 19 -10.84 -10.96 6.07
CA MET A 19 -10.85 -12.40 5.85
C MET A 19 -10.90 -13.10 7.21
N TYR A 20 -11.99 -13.83 7.45
CA TYR A 20 -12.18 -14.65 8.64
C TYR A 20 -11.94 -16.10 8.26
N VAL A 21 -10.93 -16.72 8.83
CA VAL A 21 -10.57 -18.10 8.49
C VAL A 21 -10.77 -18.98 9.72
N ARG A 22 -11.67 -19.98 9.60
CA ARG A 22 -11.99 -20.94 10.68
C ARG A 22 -12.30 -20.27 12.03
N GLY A 23 -13.01 -19.14 11.99
CA GLY A 23 -13.41 -18.40 13.19
C GLY A 23 -12.38 -17.38 13.69
N GLY A 24 -11.17 -17.35 13.12
CA GLY A 24 -10.18 -16.33 13.47
C GLY A 24 -10.42 -15.00 12.74
N GLY A 25 -10.08 -13.90 13.40
CA GLY A 25 -10.24 -12.53 12.91
C GLY A 25 -9.27 -12.13 11.78
N PRO A 26 -9.51 -11.00 11.11
CA PRO A 26 -8.64 -10.53 10.03
C PRO A 26 -7.19 -10.25 10.47
N ASP A 27 -7.00 -9.84 11.71
CA ASP A 27 -5.72 -9.54 12.36
C ASP A 27 -4.92 -10.80 12.73
N GLU A 28 -5.60 -11.96 12.79
CA GLU A 28 -4.97 -13.26 13.05
C GLU A 28 -4.46 -13.95 11.78
N ASN A 29 -4.66 -13.36 10.61
CA ASN A 29 -4.14 -13.87 9.34
C ASN A 29 -2.77 -13.25 9.04
N LEU A 30 -1.80 -14.08 8.65
CA LEU A 30 -0.51 -13.64 8.16
C LEU A 30 -0.54 -13.50 6.63
N LEU A 31 -0.46 -12.27 6.14
CA LEU A 31 -0.40 -12.01 4.71
C LEU A 31 1.05 -11.65 4.33
N LEU A 32 1.61 -12.44 3.44
CA LEU A 32 3.00 -12.32 3.01
C LEU A 32 3.07 -11.99 1.52
N LEU A 33 3.91 -11.02 1.17
CA LEU A 33 4.31 -10.75 -0.21
C LEU A 33 5.80 -11.09 -0.36
N ASP A 34 6.10 -12.10 -1.16
CA ASP A 34 7.46 -12.68 -1.30
C ASP A 34 8.10 -13.05 0.05
N GLY A 35 7.28 -13.51 1.02
CA GLY A 35 7.72 -13.90 2.36
C GLY A 35 7.80 -12.76 3.37
N VAL A 36 7.44 -11.53 3.00
CA VAL A 36 7.47 -10.35 3.87
C VAL A 36 6.06 -9.99 4.33
N PRO A 37 5.81 -9.76 5.62
CA PRO A 37 4.52 -9.34 6.13
C PRO A 37 4.05 -8.02 5.52
N VAL A 38 2.76 -7.97 5.13
CA VAL A 38 2.06 -6.75 4.69
C VAL A 38 0.93 -6.48 5.68
N TYR A 39 0.92 -5.29 6.28
CA TYR A 39 0.00 -5.02 7.38
C TYR A 39 -1.41 -4.69 6.95
N ASN A 40 -1.63 -3.67 6.15
CA ASN A 40 -2.94 -3.36 5.61
C ASN A 40 -2.98 -3.75 4.14
N VAL A 41 -3.78 -4.76 3.82
CA VAL A 41 -3.82 -5.39 2.50
C VAL A 41 -4.98 -4.92 1.63
N ASN A 42 -5.58 -3.79 2.01
CA ASN A 42 -6.80 -3.31 1.41
C ASN A 42 -6.70 -1.87 0.94
N HIS A 43 -7.21 -1.62 -0.27
CA HIS A 43 -7.52 -0.31 -0.80
C HIS A 43 -9.02 -0.03 -0.72
N ALA A 44 -9.40 1.25 -0.78
CA ALA A 44 -10.79 1.68 -0.79
C ALA A 44 -11.60 1.07 0.35
N LEU A 45 -11.04 1.09 1.59
CA LEU A 45 -11.70 0.54 2.78
C LEU A 45 -12.15 -0.92 2.64
N GLY A 46 -11.48 -1.69 1.76
CA GLY A 46 -11.74 -3.11 1.57
C GLY A 46 -12.32 -3.52 0.21
N PHE A 47 -12.67 -2.58 -0.66
CA PHE A 47 -13.20 -2.91 -1.99
C PHE A 47 -12.15 -3.51 -2.94
N PHE A 48 -10.89 -3.13 -2.79
CA PHE A 48 -9.79 -3.64 -3.60
C PHE A 48 -8.67 -4.22 -2.73
N SER A 49 -8.00 -5.24 -3.24
CA SER A 49 -6.78 -5.76 -2.64
C SER A 49 -5.58 -4.91 -3.06
N VAL A 50 -4.60 -4.72 -2.18
CA VAL A 50 -3.30 -4.12 -2.49
C VAL A 50 -2.50 -4.96 -3.48
N PHE A 51 -2.83 -6.23 -3.63
CA PHE A 51 -2.12 -7.14 -4.54
C PHE A 51 -2.67 -6.99 -5.97
N ASN A 52 -1.83 -6.45 -6.87
CA ASN A 52 -2.16 -6.38 -8.29
C ASN A 52 -2.05 -7.78 -8.92
N PRO A 53 -3.15 -8.38 -9.43
CA PRO A 53 -3.10 -9.75 -9.98
C PRO A 53 -2.10 -9.92 -11.13
N ASP A 54 -1.84 -8.86 -11.90
CA ASP A 54 -0.94 -8.93 -13.06
C ASP A 54 0.54 -9.08 -12.64
N ALA A 55 0.88 -8.68 -11.40
CA ALA A 55 2.20 -8.83 -10.79
C ALA A 55 2.40 -10.19 -10.10
N LEU A 56 1.33 -10.97 -9.90
CA LEU A 56 1.38 -12.18 -9.08
C LEU A 56 1.68 -13.43 -9.91
N LYS A 57 2.47 -14.32 -9.34
CA LYS A 57 2.76 -15.67 -9.85
C LYS A 57 1.79 -16.70 -9.27
N ASN A 58 1.68 -16.72 -7.94
CA ASN A 58 0.78 -17.62 -7.22
C ASN A 58 0.37 -17.05 -5.86
N VAL A 59 -0.70 -17.63 -5.32
CA VAL A 59 -1.21 -17.36 -3.98
C VAL A 59 -1.50 -18.69 -3.31
N THR A 60 -0.89 -18.94 -2.16
CA THR A 60 -1.10 -20.15 -1.36
C THR A 60 -1.77 -19.76 -0.04
N LEU A 61 -2.88 -20.43 0.29
CA LEU A 61 -3.58 -20.26 1.55
C LEU A 61 -3.40 -21.50 2.43
N TYR A 62 -2.81 -21.31 3.61
CA TYR A 62 -2.75 -22.28 4.68
C TYR A 62 -3.81 -21.95 5.73
N LYS A 63 -4.86 -22.76 5.82
CA LYS A 63 -6.02 -22.55 6.72
C LYS A 63 -5.82 -23.11 8.13
N GLY A 64 -4.67 -23.57 8.47
CA GLY A 64 -4.27 -24.24 9.71
C GLY A 64 -3.19 -25.27 9.40
N SER A 65 -2.52 -25.78 10.42
CA SER A 65 -1.38 -26.72 10.28
C SER A 65 -0.35 -26.22 9.27
N PHE A 66 -0.09 -24.91 9.29
CA PHE A 66 0.92 -24.32 8.42
C PHE A 66 2.33 -24.74 8.86
N PRO A 67 3.31 -24.83 7.93
CA PRO A 67 4.67 -25.20 8.25
C PRO A 67 5.30 -24.34 9.35
N ALA A 68 6.18 -24.92 10.15
CA ALA A 68 6.79 -24.30 11.34
C ALA A 68 7.60 -23.02 11.04
N HIS A 69 8.02 -22.80 9.78
CA HIS A 69 8.73 -21.58 9.38
C HIS A 69 7.81 -20.34 9.28
N PHE A 70 6.49 -20.52 9.37
CA PHE A 70 5.52 -19.44 9.53
C PHE A 70 5.18 -19.27 11.01
N GLY A 71 5.23 -18.03 11.49
CA GLY A 71 4.89 -17.69 12.87
C GLY A 71 4.22 -16.34 12.98
N GLY A 72 3.84 -15.96 14.22
CA GLY A 72 3.33 -14.64 14.55
C GLY A 72 1.85 -14.39 14.28
N ARG A 73 1.09 -15.40 13.78
CA ARG A 73 -0.37 -15.33 13.60
C ARG A 73 -1.01 -16.67 13.89
N LEU A 74 -2.30 -16.66 14.27
CA LEU A 74 -2.98 -17.82 14.83
C LEU A 74 -3.94 -18.53 13.88
N SER A 75 -4.53 -17.80 12.90
CA SER A 75 -5.62 -18.33 12.10
C SER A 75 -5.15 -18.91 10.77
N SER A 76 -4.52 -18.11 9.92
CA SER A 76 -4.09 -18.55 8.59
C SER A 76 -2.84 -17.85 8.10
N VAL A 77 -2.24 -18.43 7.04
CA VAL A 77 -1.15 -17.81 6.29
C VAL A 77 -1.54 -17.72 4.82
N VAL A 78 -1.45 -16.53 4.25
CA VAL A 78 -1.59 -16.27 2.81
C VAL A 78 -0.22 -15.90 2.27
N ASP A 79 0.44 -16.83 1.59
CA ASP A 79 1.74 -16.60 0.94
C ASP A 79 1.53 -16.22 -0.52
N ILE A 80 1.90 -15.00 -0.87
CA ILE A 80 1.73 -14.39 -2.18
C ILE A 80 3.10 -14.20 -2.79
N ARG A 81 3.30 -14.77 -3.99
CA ARG A 81 4.57 -14.65 -4.71
C ARG A 81 4.39 -13.80 -5.96
N MET A 82 5.29 -12.81 -6.14
CA MET A 82 5.34 -11.99 -7.35
C MET A 82 6.01 -12.74 -8.49
N LYS A 83 5.63 -12.39 -9.73
CA LYS A 83 6.30 -12.85 -10.94
C LYS A 83 7.78 -12.48 -10.92
N GLU A 84 8.60 -13.39 -11.38
CA GLU A 84 10.06 -13.25 -11.39
C GLU A 84 10.59 -12.59 -12.68
N GLY A 85 9.69 -12.39 -13.67
CA GLY A 85 10.05 -11.96 -15.02
C GLY A 85 10.54 -13.12 -15.90
N ASP A 86 10.35 -12.97 -17.20
CA ASP A 86 10.83 -13.93 -18.20
C ASP A 86 12.32 -13.69 -18.49
N MET A 87 13.12 -14.74 -18.50
CA MET A 87 14.57 -14.65 -18.79
C MET A 87 14.89 -14.68 -20.29
N GLN A 88 13.90 -14.94 -21.16
CA GLN A 88 14.09 -15.14 -22.60
C GLN A 88 13.48 -14.04 -23.44
N LYS A 89 12.26 -13.60 -23.08
CA LYS A 89 11.42 -12.70 -23.89
C LYS A 89 10.84 -11.59 -23.07
N TYR A 90 10.58 -10.46 -23.74
CA TYR A 90 9.82 -9.36 -23.14
C TYR A 90 8.33 -9.60 -23.30
N HIS A 91 7.59 -9.33 -22.23
CA HIS A 91 6.14 -9.36 -22.21
C HIS A 91 5.62 -8.06 -21.58
N GLY A 92 4.56 -7.52 -22.15
CA GLY A 92 3.91 -6.32 -21.63
C GLY A 92 2.40 -6.46 -21.69
N ASN A 93 1.74 -5.92 -20.68
CA ASN A 93 0.29 -5.81 -20.62
C ASN A 93 -0.07 -4.41 -20.14
N PHE A 94 -0.98 -3.76 -20.87
CA PHE A 94 -1.54 -2.47 -20.49
C PHE A 94 -3.06 -2.55 -20.55
N SER A 95 -3.73 -2.07 -19.50
CA SER A 95 -5.18 -2.07 -19.41
C SER A 95 -5.68 -0.74 -18.87
N ILE A 96 -6.67 -0.16 -19.55
CA ILE A 96 -7.40 1.03 -19.09
C ILE A 96 -8.84 0.59 -18.84
N GLY A 97 -9.30 0.74 -17.60
CA GLY A 97 -10.68 0.52 -17.19
C GLY A 97 -11.34 1.83 -16.75
N LEU A 98 -12.63 1.80 -16.44
CA LEU A 98 -13.38 2.98 -15.97
C LEU A 98 -12.86 3.52 -14.63
N ILE A 99 -12.31 2.66 -13.77
CA ILE A 99 -11.91 3.01 -12.40
C ILE A 99 -10.40 3.07 -12.26
N SER A 100 -9.65 2.22 -12.98
CA SER A 100 -8.21 2.11 -12.83
C SER A 100 -7.49 1.74 -14.12
N SER A 101 -6.25 2.18 -14.23
CA SER A 101 -5.30 1.70 -15.24
C SER A 101 -4.26 0.82 -14.60
N LYS A 102 -3.77 -0.16 -15.38
CA LYS A 102 -2.73 -1.10 -14.99
C LYS A 102 -1.70 -1.22 -16.09
N PHE A 103 -0.49 -1.43 -15.67
CA PHE A 103 0.65 -1.70 -16.55
C PHE A 103 1.49 -2.81 -15.93
N ASN A 104 1.90 -3.78 -16.72
CA ASN A 104 2.88 -4.78 -16.34
C ASN A 104 3.88 -4.97 -17.48
N PHE A 105 5.15 -5.01 -17.14
CA PHE A 105 6.23 -5.22 -18.10
C PHE A 105 7.31 -6.09 -17.48
N GLU A 106 7.69 -7.14 -18.19
CA GLU A 106 8.68 -8.11 -17.74
C GLU A 106 9.59 -8.56 -18.89
N GLY A 107 10.79 -9.00 -18.55
CA GLY A 107 11.71 -9.53 -19.54
C GLY A 107 13.13 -9.68 -19.02
N PRO A 108 14.06 -10.11 -19.90
CA PRO A 108 15.47 -10.25 -19.57
C PRO A 108 16.20 -8.90 -19.57
N ILE A 109 17.00 -8.64 -18.54
CA ILE A 109 18.08 -7.64 -18.59
C ILE A 109 19.30 -8.30 -19.21
N VAL A 110 19.60 -9.53 -18.79
CA VAL A 110 20.59 -10.41 -19.38
C VAL A 110 19.94 -11.78 -19.59
N LYS A 111 19.86 -12.23 -20.84
CA LYS A 111 19.23 -13.52 -21.16
C LYS A 111 19.82 -14.65 -20.32
N ASP A 112 18.97 -15.55 -19.84
CA ASP A 112 19.27 -16.71 -19.01
C ASP A 112 19.87 -16.40 -17.63
N LYS A 113 20.15 -15.12 -17.32
CA LYS A 113 20.82 -14.73 -16.08
C LYS A 113 20.05 -13.75 -15.21
N LEU A 114 19.49 -12.69 -15.80
CA LEU A 114 18.85 -11.61 -15.03
C LEU A 114 17.57 -11.19 -15.71
N SER A 115 16.46 -11.33 -15.01
CA SER A 115 15.14 -10.87 -15.44
C SER A 115 14.55 -9.87 -14.46
N PHE A 116 13.57 -9.12 -14.95
CA PHE A 116 12.79 -8.17 -14.16
C PHE A 116 11.30 -8.33 -14.42
N ASN A 117 10.51 -7.93 -13.44
CA ASN A 117 9.07 -7.66 -13.56
C ASN A 117 8.76 -6.31 -12.91
N LEU A 118 8.05 -5.44 -13.64
CA LEU A 118 7.55 -4.16 -13.16
C LEU A 118 6.06 -4.13 -13.34
N SER A 119 5.33 -3.73 -12.32
CA SER A 119 3.88 -3.58 -12.39
C SER A 119 3.44 -2.30 -11.69
N PHE A 120 2.51 -1.59 -12.32
CA PHE A 120 1.93 -0.38 -11.79
C PHE A 120 0.41 -0.41 -11.97
N ARG A 121 -0.31 0.03 -10.95
CA ARG A 121 -1.76 0.23 -10.98
C ARG A 121 -2.09 1.55 -10.31
N ARG A 122 -3.03 2.31 -10.89
CA ARG A 122 -3.59 3.53 -10.28
C ARG A 122 -5.08 3.61 -10.55
N THR A 123 -5.82 4.03 -9.53
CA THR A 123 -7.21 4.48 -9.69
C THR A 123 -7.25 6.00 -9.89
N TYR A 124 -8.32 6.47 -10.51
CA TYR A 124 -8.52 7.90 -10.80
C TYR A 124 -9.90 8.40 -10.35
N GLY A 125 -10.37 7.91 -9.21
CA GLY A 125 -11.58 8.43 -8.58
C GLY A 125 -11.51 9.95 -8.34
N ASP A 126 -10.31 10.47 -8.03
CA ASP A 126 -10.04 11.89 -7.92
C ASP A 126 -10.28 12.66 -9.23
N LEU A 127 -10.02 12.04 -10.39
CA LEU A 127 -10.26 12.64 -11.70
C LEU A 127 -11.74 12.55 -12.12
N LEU A 128 -12.46 11.52 -11.67
CA LEU A 128 -13.88 11.31 -12.00
C LEU A 128 -14.80 12.13 -11.09
N ILE A 129 -14.47 12.28 -9.82
CA ILE A 129 -15.27 13.04 -8.86
C ILE A 129 -15.28 14.53 -9.20
N LYS A 130 -14.17 15.12 -9.64
CA LYS A 130 -14.11 16.55 -10.00
C LYS A 130 -15.10 16.98 -11.09
N PRO A 131 -15.16 16.32 -12.27
CA PRO A 131 -16.19 16.62 -13.27
C PRO A 131 -17.60 16.39 -12.77
N ALA A 132 -17.83 15.33 -11.96
CA ALA A 132 -19.14 15.04 -11.39
C ALA A 132 -19.62 16.16 -10.44
N LEU A 133 -18.74 16.66 -9.56
CA LEU A 133 -19.03 17.81 -8.70
C LEU A 133 -19.25 19.09 -9.51
N TRP A 134 -18.47 19.30 -10.57
CA TRP A 134 -18.64 20.45 -11.47
C TRP A 134 -20.00 20.40 -12.18
N ILE A 135 -20.44 19.28 -12.72
CA ILE A 135 -21.77 19.10 -13.32
C ILE A 135 -22.87 19.32 -12.26
N ALA A 136 -22.70 18.73 -11.08
CA ALA A 136 -23.66 18.90 -9.98
C ALA A 136 -23.81 20.37 -9.53
N SER A 137 -22.75 21.18 -9.66
CA SER A 137 -22.79 22.59 -9.31
C SER A 137 -23.69 23.42 -10.23
N TYR A 138 -23.95 22.96 -11.46
CA TYR A 138 -24.89 23.61 -12.38
C TYR A 138 -26.37 23.33 -12.06
N THR A 139 -26.64 22.19 -11.42
CA THR A 139 -28.01 21.72 -11.18
C THR A 139 -28.49 21.95 -9.75
N ASN A 140 -27.56 22.01 -8.78
CA ASN A 140 -27.87 22.07 -7.36
C ASN A 140 -26.86 22.93 -6.59
N SER A 141 -27.34 24.09 -6.16
CA SER A 141 -26.78 24.92 -5.11
C SER A 141 -25.28 25.31 -5.17
N GLU A 142 -25.04 26.53 -4.80
CA GLU A 142 -23.77 27.16 -4.48
C GLU A 142 -22.81 26.26 -3.62
N MET A 143 -23.35 25.40 -2.77
CA MET A 143 -22.59 24.49 -1.92
C MET A 143 -21.79 23.46 -2.71
N MET A 144 -22.33 22.92 -3.83
CA MET A 144 -21.63 21.92 -4.65
C MET A 144 -20.39 22.49 -5.37
N SER A 145 -20.41 23.76 -5.73
CA SER A 145 -19.26 24.44 -6.34
C SER A 145 -18.10 24.64 -5.36
N LYS A 146 -18.40 24.64 -4.06
CA LYS A 146 -17.47 24.84 -2.94
C LYS A 146 -16.87 23.53 -2.43
N LEU A 147 -17.47 22.38 -2.79
CA LEU A 147 -17.07 21.05 -2.33
C LEU A 147 -15.85 20.54 -3.07
N ARG A 148 -14.92 19.97 -2.33
CA ARG A 148 -13.75 19.27 -2.83
C ARG A 148 -13.70 17.88 -2.24
N ALA A 149 -13.73 16.87 -3.09
CA ALA A 149 -13.62 15.49 -2.66
C ALA A 149 -12.82 14.70 -3.68
N GLY A 150 -12.14 13.66 -3.23
CA GLY A 150 -11.46 12.76 -4.11
C GLY A 150 -10.91 11.55 -3.37
N TYR A 151 -10.76 10.50 -4.13
CA TYR A 151 -10.13 9.28 -3.70
C TYR A 151 -9.23 8.73 -4.81
N ASN A 152 -8.04 8.33 -4.45
CA ASN A 152 -7.18 7.56 -5.33
C ASN A 152 -6.32 6.58 -4.54
N PHE A 153 -5.88 5.52 -5.20
CA PHE A 153 -4.79 4.69 -4.75
C PHE A 153 -3.87 4.32 -5.90
N TYR A 154 -2.66 3.94 -5.56
CA TYR A 154 -1.72 3.36 -6.50
C TYR A 154 -0.96 2.21 -5.86
N ASP A 155 -0.49 1.29 -6.72
CA ASP A 155 0.45 0.23 -6.41
C ASP A 155 1.60 0.23 -7.41
N PHE A 156 2.77 0.03 -6.89
CA PHE A 156 3.96 -0.23 -7.70
C PHE A 156 4.67 -1.48 -7.15
N ASN A 157 4.94 -2.42 -8.04
CA ASN A 157 5.68 -3.64 -7.76
C ASN A 157 6.89 -3.70 -8.69
N ALA A 158 8.03 -4.09 -8.14
CA ALA A 158 9.25 -4.34 -8.89
C ALA A 158 9.93 -5.60 -8.35
N LYS A 159 10.39 -6.48 -9.24
CA LYS A 159 11.16 -7.67 -8.87
C LYS A 159 12.29 -7.89 -9.85
N LEU A 160 13.46 -8.21 -9.31
CA LEU A 160 14.61 -8.70 -10.04
C LEU A 160 14.89 -10.15 -9.64
N ASN A 161 15.26 -10.96 -10.61
CA ASN A 161 15.61 -12.35 -10.43
C ASN A 161 16.95 -12.60 -11.14
N TRP A 162 17.99 -12.81 -10.34
CA TRP A 162 19.35 -12.95 -10.82
C TRP A 162 19.88 -14.35 -10.53
N LYS A 163 20.09 -15.14 -11.58
CA LYS A 163 20.83 -16.40 -11.55
C LYS A 163 22.33 -16.07 -11.62
N ILE A 164 22.97 -15.97 -10.46
CA ILE A 164 24.41 -15.67 -10.34
C ILE A 164 25.23 -16.88 -10.82
N SER A 165 24.84 -18.08 -10.37
CA SER A 165 25.43 -19.36 -10.75
C SER A 165 24.36 -20.46 -10.77
N ASP A 166 24.71 -21.71 -11.05
CA ASP A 166 23.78 -22.85 -10.92
C ASP A 166 23.42 -23.15 -9.45
N LYS A 167 24.24 -22.68 -8.51
CA LYS A 167 24.00 -22.83 -7.07
C LYS A 167 23.43 -21.60 -6.39
N ASP A 168 23.55 -20.43 -7.03
CA ASP A 168 23.23 -19.14 -6.41
C ASP A 168 22.19 -18.37 -7.20
N ARG A 169 21.12 -18.00 -6.54
CA ARG A 169 20.07 -17.15 -7.08
C ARG A 169 19.70 -16.05 -6.10
N LEU A 170 19.70 -14.82 -6.57
CA LEU A 170 19.35 -13.65 -5.79
C LEU A 170 18.05 -13.04 -6.32
N TYR A 171 17.14 -12.73 -5.40
CA TYR A 171 15.92 -12.02 -5.70
C TYR A 171 15.92 -10.68 -4.96
N MET A 172 15.53 -9.63 -5.65
CA MET A 172 15.20 -8.35 -5.05
C MET A 172 13.75 -8.04 -5.36
N SER A 173 12.94 -7.76 -4.35
CA SER A 173 11.55 -7.37 -4.55
C SER A 173 11.23 -6.08 -3.80
N PHE A 174 10.37 -5.28 -4.40
CA PHE A 174 9.89 -4.04 -3.85
C PHE A 174 8.41 -3.86 -4.16
N TYR A 175 7.67 -3.42 -3.16
CA TYR A 175 6.28 -3.01 -3.28
C TYR A 175 6.06 -1.69 -2.56
N THR A 176 5.29 -0.80 -3.15
CA THR A 176 4.72 0.36 -2.47
C THR A 176 3.32 0.62 -2.99
N GLY A 177 2.42 0.92 -2.08
CA GLY A 177 1.05 1.32 -2.38
C GLY A 177 0.54 2.28 -1.32
N ASP A 178 -0.21 3.29 -1.76
CA ASP A 178 -0.85 4.28 -0.89
C ASP A 178 -2.28 4.53 -1.35
N ASP A 179 -3.15 4.75 -0.36
CA ASP A 179 -4.50 5.31 -0.51
C ASP A 179 -4.51 6.75 -0.04
N LYS A 180 -5.29 7.58 -0.71
CA LYS A 180 -5.58 8.95 -0.30
C LYS A 180 -7.04 9.26 -0.51
N ILE A 181 -7.73 9.57 0.58
CA ILE A 181 -9.06 10.19 0.61
C ILE A 181 -8.87 11.65 1.02
N TYR A 182 -9.58 12.55 0.38
CA TYR A 182 -9.70 13.91 0.83
C TYR A 182 -11.12 14.41 0.65
N PHE A 183 -11.56 15.23 1.59
CA PHE A 183 -12.83 15.90 1.58
C PHE A 183 -12.63 17.32 2.13
N GLY A 184 -13.20 18.32 1.49
CA GLY A 184 -13.06 19.68 1.95
C GLY A 184 -14.12 20.61 1.34
N VAL A 185 -14.25 21.77 1.94
CA VAL A 185 -15.14 22.84 1.49
C VAL A 185 -14.34 24.14 1.48
N LYS A 186 -14.49 24.90 0.41
CA LYS A 186 -13.87 26.22 0.30
C LYS A 186 -14.95 27.26 0.02
N PHE A 187 -15.21 28.13 0.99
CA PHE A 187 -16.09 29.29 0.85
C PHE A 187 -15.27 30.51 0.47
N LYS A 188 -15.82 31.34 -0.41
CA LYS A 188 -15.25 32.61 -0.81
C LYS A 188 -16.38 33.60 -0.95
N ASP A 189 -16.44 34.56 -0.05
CA ASP A 189 -17.46 35.58 -0.01
C ASP A 189 -16.84 36.96 -0.19
N TYR A 190 -17.55 37.85 -0.89
CA TYR A 190 -17.17 39.24 -1.08
C TYR A 190 -18.08 40.12 -0.25
N TYR A 191 -17.46 41.02 0.53
CA TYR A 191 -18.16 42.00 1.36
C TYR A 191 -18.11 43.37 0.72
N TYR A 192 -18.73 44.33 1.42
CA TYR A 192 -18.74 45.72 1.02
C TYR A 192 -17.32 46.26 0.77
N GLU A 193 -17.16 47.16 -0.21
CA GLU A 193 -15.88 47.76 -0.62
C GLU A 193 -14.84 46.81 -1.20
N GLY A 194 -15.26 45.65 -1.70
CA GLY A 194 -14.38 44.67 -2.34
C GLY A 194 -13.59 43.80 -1.39
N ASN A 195 -13.84 43.92 -0.07
CA ASN A 195 -13.21 43.02 0.91
C ASN A 195 -13.58 41.56 0.65
N GLN A 196 -12.67 40.65 0.91
CA GLN A 196 -12.85 39.23 0.63
C GLN A 196 -12.61 38.40 1.87
N TYR A 197 -13.51 37.45 2.10
CA TYR A 197 -13.34 36.38 3.08
C TYR A 197 -13.22 35.03 2.41
N THR A 198 -12.21 34.25 2.78
CA THR A 198 -12.04 32.90 2.34
C THR A 198 -11.96 31.98 3.54
N ASN A 199 -12.81 30.95 3.59
CA ASN A 199 -12.73 29.89 4.57
C ASN A 199 -12.48 28.56 3.83
N ASN A 200 -11.48 27.82 4.27
CA ASN A 200 -11.14 26.52 3.71
C ASN A 200 -11.06 25.51 4.86
N MET A 201 -11.86 24.47 4.76
CA MET A 201 -11.85 23.35 5.69
C MET A 201 -11.57 22.06 4.91
N GLY A 202 -10.66 21.23 5.42
CA GLY A 202 -10.26 20.01 4.76
C GLY A 202 -9.99 18.88 5.73
N LEU A 203 -10.37 17.67 5.31
CA LEU A 203 -9.99 16.40 5.94
C LEU A 203 -9.22 15.57 4.93
N SER A 204 -8.13 14.98 5.35
CA SER A 204 -7.34 14.08 4.54
C SER A 204 -7.02 12.81 5.31
N TRP A 205 -7.20 11.67 4.65
CA TRP A 205 -6.84 10.37 5.21
C TRP A 205 -5.97 9.62 4.21
N ARG A 206 -4.78 9.23 4.65
CA ARG A 206 -3.79 8.51 3.83
C ARG A 206 -3.25 7.31 4.60
N TRP A 207 -3.17 6.16 3.91
CA TRP A 207 -2.51 4.98 4.46
C TRP A 207 -1.81 4.22 3.34
N GLY A 208 -0.82 3.41 3.72
CA GLY A 208 -0.11 2.62 2.72
C GLY A 208 1.03 1.80 3.28
N ASN A 209 1.55 0.95 2.43
CA ASN A 209 2.66 0.04 2.74
C ASN A 209 3.86 0.31 1.84
N LYS A 210 5.03 0.00 2.40
CA LYS A 210 6.27 -0.23 1.64
C LYS A 210 6.86 -1.54 2.09
N VAL A 211 7.25 -2.36 1.14
CA VAL A 211 7.88 -3.67 1.37
C VAL A 211 9.10 -3.79 0.49
N ALA A 212 10.21 -4.23 1.05
CA ALA A 212 11.43 -4.54 0.31
C ALA A 212 12.01 -5.85 0.82
N SER A 213 12.52 -6.68 -0.08
CA SER A 213 13.15 -7.95 0.24
C SER A 213 14.38 -8.18 -0.62
N LEU A 214 15.43 -8.64 0.04
CA LEU A 214 16.60 -9.24 -0.59
C LEU A 214 16.67 -10.69 -0.14
N ARG A 215 16.55 -11.63 -1.07
CA ARG A 215 16.50 -13.07 -0.79
C ARG A 215 17.55 -13.79 -1.61
N TRP A 216 18.36 -14.57 -0.94
CA TRP A 216 19.41 -15.39 -1.53
C TRP A 216 19.10 -16.87 -1.35
N ASN A 217 19.01 -17.59 -2.47
CA ASN A 217 18.91 -19.04 -2.49
C ASN A 217 20.29 -19.61 -2.84
N HIS A 218 20.75 -20.56 -2.02
CA HIS A 218 22.06 -21.20 -2.21
C HIS A 218 21.97 -22.72 -2.07
N VAL A 219 22.44 -23.44 -3.09
CA VAL A 219 22.57 -24.88 -3.07
C VAL A 219 23.93 -25.24 -2.45
N MET A 220 23.96 -25.45 -1.13
CA MET A 220 25.21 -25.77 -0.40
C MET A 220 25.77 -27.13 -0.80
N SER A 221 24.90 -28.13 -1.00
CA SER A 221 25.24 -29.46 -1.45
C SER A 221 24.06 -30.12 -2.16
N GLN A 222 24.22 -31.35 -2.65
CA GLN A 222 23.10 -32.14 -3.21
C GLN A 222 21.99 -32.45 -2.22
N ARG A 223 22.23 -32.25 -0.91
CA ARG A 223 21.34 -32.61 0.18
C ARG A 223 20.96 -31.42 1.07
N LEU A 224 21.56 -30.26 0.86
CA LEU A 224 21.36 -29.09 1.71
C LEU A 224 21.16 -27.85 0.85
N PHE A 225 19.99 -27.24 1.00
CA PHE A 225 19.61 -25.99 0.39
C PHE A 225 19.40 -24.92 1.49
N MET A 226 19.80 -23.69 1.21
CA MET A 226 19.65 -22.54 2.09
C MET A 226 18.81 -21.45 1.40
N ASP A 227 17.91 -20.86 2.16
CA ASP A 227 17.13 -19.67 1.81
C ASP A 227 17.37 -18.60 2.87
N ALA A 228 18.12 -17.55 2.54
CA ALA A 228 18.40 -16.44 3.43
C ALA A 228 17.74 -15.16 2.92
N SER A 229 17.17 -14.36 3.79
CA SER A 229 16.56 -13.10 3.39
C SER A 229 16.72 -11.99 4.43
N VAL A 230 16.78 -10.74 3.92
CA VAL A 230 16.63 -9.53 4.72
C VAL A 230 15.42 -8.76 4.15
N ASN A 231 14.51 -8.42 5.03
CA ASN A 231 13.20 -7.90 4.67
C ASN A 231 12.90 -6.62 5.45
N TYR A 232 12.32 -5.65 4.77
CA TYR A 232 11.81 -4.42 5.36
C TYR A 232 10.34 -4.27 5.03
N THR A 233 9.51 -3.98 6.03
CA THR A 233 8.13 -3.56 5.82
C THR A 233 7.81 -2.31 6.62
N GLN A 234 7.02 -1.42 6.05
CA GLN A 234 6.51 -0.23 6.67
C GLN A 234 5.03 -0.09 6.36
N TYR A 235 4.24 0.10 7.40
CA TYR A 235 2.87 0.60 7.31
C TYR A 235 2.79 2.02 7.84
N ARG A 236 2.04 2.88 7.16
CA ARG A 236 1.83 4.28 7.52
C ARG A 236 0.34 4.58 7.50
N HIS A 237 -0.07 5.34 8.49
CA HIS A 237 -1.42 5.88 8.60
C HIS A 237 -1.32 7.37 8.96
N HIS A 238 -2.07 8.20 8.27
CA HIS A 238 -2.08 9.64 8.45
C HIS A 238 -3.50 10.17 8.28
N LEU A 239 -4.03 10.79 9.32
CA LEU A 239 -5.28 11.54 9.30
C LEU A 239 -4.93 13.00 9.56
N GLY A 240 -5.38 13.90 8.68
CA GLY A 240 -5.15 15.34 8.78
C GLY A 240 -6.47 16.11 8.72
N ALA A 241 -6.56 17.16 9.51
CA ALA A 241 -7.59 18.18 9.41
C ALA A 241 -6.94 19.54 9.28
N GLU A 242 -7.36 20.31 8.30
CA GLU A 242 -6.90 21.68 8.05
C GLU A 242 -8.07 22.63 8.06
N MET A 243 -7.86 23.79 8.64
CA MET A 243 -8.81 24.91 8.61
C MET A 243 -8.01 26.19 8.40
N SER A 244 -8.44 27.00 7.45
CA SER A 244 -7.86 28.33 7.27
C SER A 244 -8.92 29.37 7.00
N GLU A 245 -8.78 30.50 7.64
CA GLU A 245 -9.61 31.71 7.44
C GLU A 245 -8.69 32.83 6.96
N GLU A 246 -9.12 33.52 5.91
CA GLU A 246 -8.38 34.62 5.31
C GLU A 246 -9.32 35.79 5.06
N TYR A 247 -8.97 36.92 5.63
CA TYR A 247 -9.64 38.20 5.46
C TYR A 247 -8.74 39.14 4.70
N SER A 248 -9.15 39.56 3.50
CA SER A 248 -8.44 40.54 2.68
C SER A 248 -9.17 41.86 2.65
N TYR A 249 -8.55 42.87 3.19
CA TYR A 249 -9.06 44.25 3.28
C TYR A 249 -8.43 45.08 2.15
N VAL A 250 -9.18 45.28 1.07
CA VAL A 250 -8.67 45.95 -0.15
C VAL A 250 -8.23 47.37 0.12
N GLN A 251 -9.01 48.15 0.89
CA GLN A 251 -8.69 49.55 1.21
C GLN A 251 -7.41 49.73 1.99
N PHE A 252 -7.07 48.77 2.86
CA PHE A 252 -5.89 48.83 3.68
C PHE A 252 -4.72 48.05 3.12
N ASN A 253 -4.90 47.39 1.95
CA ASN A 253 -3.94 46.49 1.36
C ASN A 253 -3.38 45.46 2.37
N GLN A 254 -4.27 44.96 3.23
CA GLN A 254 -3.97 44.09 4.36
C GLN A 254 -4.66 42.75 4.20
N THR A 255 -3.95 41.67 4.50
CA THR A 255 -4.50 40.33 4.59
C THR A 255 -4.17 39.70 5.95
N ILE A 256 -5.18 39.26 6.65
CA ILE A 256 -5.08 38.50 7.91
C ILE A 256 -5.42 37.05 7.59
N LYS A 257 -4.57 36.13 8.01
CA LYS A 257 -4.76 34.71 7.78
C LYS A 257 -4.49 33.91 9.03
N ASP A 258 -5.49 33.12 9.42
CA ASP A 258 -5.43 32.18 10.51
C ASP A 258 -5.44 30.75 9.94
N GLU A 259 -4.49 29.93 10.35
CA GLU A 259 -4.37 28.54 9.94
C GLU A 259 -4.32 27.61 11.16
N PHE A 260 -5.12 26.58 11.12
CA PHE A 260 -5.10 25.50 12.09
C PHE A 260 -4.92 24.16 11.36
N ASP A 261 -3.82 23.48 11.68
CA ASP A 261 -3.53 22.15 11.15
C ASP A 261 -3.45 21.14 12.29
N MET A 262 -4.17 20.06 12.16
CA MET A 262 -4.10 18.92 13.06
C MET A 262 -3.73 17.67 12.26
N ALA A 263 -2.76 16.92 12.75
CA ALA A 263 -2.36 15.66 12.15
C ALA A 263 -2.21 14.55 13.19
N TYR A 264 -2.81 13.42 12.90
CA TYR A 264 -2.60 12.16 13.60
C TYR A 264 -1.80 11.23 12.70
N LYS A 265 -0.67 10.72 13.19
CA LYS A 265 0.23 9.84 12.44
C LYS A 265 0.54 8.61 13.25
N SER A 266 0.35 7.43 12.67
CA SER A 266 0.76 6.17 13.26
C SER A 266 1.41 5.26 12.22
N GLY A 267 2.14 4.25 12.67
CA GLY A 267 2.80 3.33 11.77
C GLY A 267 3.60 2.23 12.46
N ILE A 268 4.04 1.30 11.61
CA ILE A 268 4.86 0.16 12.00
C ILE A 268 6.00 0.07 11.00
N ASN A 269 7.23 -0.11 11.49
CA ASN A 269 8.39 -0.44 10.67
C ASN A 269 9.01 -1.73 11.21
N ASP A 270 9.24 -2.71 10.35
CA ASP A 270 9.92 -3.95 10.71
C ASP A 270 11.14 -4.15 9.82
N LEU A 271 12.21 -4.61 10.43
CA LEU A 271 13.39 -5.14 9.77
C LEU A 271 13.59 -6.58 10.21
N THR A 272 13.55 -7.53 9.26
CA THR A 272 13.63 -8.96 9.53
C THR A 272 14.84 -9.56 8.83
N ALA A 273 15.65 -10.31 9.54
CA ALA A 273 16.63 -11.24 8.98
C ALA A 273 16.14 -12.68 9.20
N LYS A 274 16.18 -13.50 8.16
CA LYS A 274 15.68 -14.87 8.18
C LYS A 274 16.63 -15.79 7.44
N VAL A 275 16.81 -17.01 7.95
CA VAL A 275 17.50 -18.10 7.26
C VAL A 275 16.76 -19.42 7.50
N ASP A 276 16.48 -20.13 6.42
CA ASP A 276 15.87 -21.45 6.41
C ASP A 276 16.78 -22.44 5.67
N PHE A 277 16.81 -23.69 6.15
CA PHE A 277 17.53 -24.79 5.57
C PHE A 277 16.59 -25.96 5.27
N ASP A 278 16.71 -26.50 4.06
CA ASP A 278 16.08 -27.76 3.67
C ASP A 278 17.18 -28.81 3.54
N TYR A 279 17.16 -29.84 4.42
CA TYR A 279 18.14 -30.90 4.48
C TYR A 279 17.51 -32.26 4.22
N THR A 280 18.00 -32.96 3.18
CA THR A 280 17.53 -34.27 2.77
C THR A 280 18.67 -35.29 2.94
N PRO A 281 18.92 -35.79 4.17
CA PRO A 281 20.02 -36.73 4.44
C PRO A 281 19.86 -38.04 3.69
N LEU A 282 18.63 -38.52 3.55
CA LEU A 282 18.24 -39.75 2.87
C LEU A 282 17.01 -39.50 2.00
N PRO A 283 16.74 -40.32 0.95
CA PRO A 283 15.61 -40.07 0.04
C PRO A 283 14.24 -39.96 0.73
N ASN A 284 14.06 -40.58 1.88
CA ASN A 284 12.79 -40.61 2.62
C ASN A 284 12.76 -39.68 3.85
N HIS A 285 13.81 -38.85 4.03
CA HIS A 285 13.90 -37.96 5.19
C HIS A 285 14.12 -36.52 4.72
N GLU A 286 13.20 -35.65 5.02
CA GLU A 286 13.29 -34.21 4.78
C GLU A 286 13.23 -33.48 6.14
N ILE A 287 14.26 -32.71 6.45
CA ILE A 287 14.40 -31.94 7.69
C ILE A 287 14.47 -30.48 7.32
N ARG A 288 13.55 -29.68 7.85
CA ARG A 288 13.54 -28.23 7.70
C ARG A 288 13.84 -27.57 9.02
N PHE A 289 14.80 -26.66 9.02
CA PHE A 289 15.17 -25.89 10.22
C PHE A 289 15.63 -24.51 9.82
N GLY A 290 15.56 -23.57 10.74
CA GLY A 290 15.95 -22.20 10.47
C GLY A 290 15.66 -21.29 11.63
N GLY A 291 15.80 -19.99 11.41
CA GLY A 291 15.51 -18.97 12.38
C GLY A 291 15.26 -17.63 11.74
N ASN A 292 14.56 -16.77 12.47
CA ASN A 292 14.36 -15.39 12.09
C ASN A 292 14.48 -14.47 13.30
N TYR A 293 14.87 -13.26 13.05
CA TYR A 293 14.85 -12.16 14.01
C TYR A 293 14.20 -10.94 13.36
N THR A 294 13.23 -10.37 14.06
CA THR A 294 12.54 -9.15 13.61
C THR A 294 12.68 -8.06 14.64
N TYR A 295 13.19 -6.92 14.20
CA TYR A 295 13.17 -5.68 14.96
C TYR A 295 11.91 -4.91 14.58
N HIS A 296 11.01 -4.72 15.56
CA HIS A 296 9.76 -3.98 15.41
C HIS A 296 9.92 -2.56 15.95
N GLN A 297 9.50 -1.58 15.17
CA GLN A 297 9.37 -0.19 15.62
C GLN A 297 7.91 0.25 15.46
N PHE A 298 7.21 0.33 16.56
CA PHE A 298 5.84 0.85 16.60
C PHE A 298 5.86 2.36 16.83
N ARG A 299 5.03 3.06 16.04
CA ARG A 299 4.74 4.48 16.21
C ARG A 299 3.23 4.59 16.44
N PRO A 300 2.76 4.40 17.70
CA PRO A 300 1.34 4.23 17.98
C PRO A 300 0.53 5.48 17.65
N GLU A 301 1.09 6.67 17.95
CA GLU A 301 0.42 7.93 17.71
C GLU A 301 1.42 9.09 17.78
N VAL A 302 1.31 9.99 16.81
CA VAL A 302 1.95 11.31 16.88
C VAL A 302 0.89 12.33 16.52
N GLN A 303 0.45 13.11 17.49
CA GLN A 303 -0.42 14.27 17.27
C GLN A 303 0.44 15.51 17.08
N SER A 304 0.13 16.30 16.08
CA SER A 304 0.73 17.60 15.86
C SER A 304 -0.36 18.65 15.65
N TYR A 305 -0.21 19.77 16.30
CA TYR A 305 -1.06 20.96 16.17
C TYR A 305 -0.18 22.10 15.71
N LYS A 306 -0.63 22.83 14.71
CA LYS A 306 0.02 24.04 14.26
C LYS A 306 -1.05 25.13 14.15
N MET A 307 -0.83 26.21 14.84
CA MET A 307 -1.61 27.46 14.69
C MET A 307 -0.66 28.51 14.13
N THR A 308 -1.08 29.18 13.09
CA THR A 308 -0.31 30.26 12.48
C THR A 308 -1.25 31.43 12.25
N GLU A 309 -0.90 32.55 12.83
CA GLU A 309 -1.53 33.83 12.56
C GLU A 309 -0.56 34.68 11.75
N SER A 310 -0.99 35.18 10.61
CA SER A 310 -0.17 36.04 9.79
C SER A 310 -0.94 37.29 9.40
N ASN A 311 -0.28 38.43 9.56
CA ASN A 311 -0.79 39.73 9.16
C ASN A 311 0.19 40.31 8.14
N GLN A 312 -0.23 40.37 6.87
CA GLN A 312 0.58 40.89 5.78
C GLN A 312 -0.01 42.19 5.30
N THR A 313 0.80 43.25 5.33
CA THR A 313 0.49 44.52 4.67
C THR A 313 1.38 44.58 3.43
N ALA A 314 0.78 44.58 2.25
CA ALA A 314 1.59 44.80 1.03
C ALA A 314 2.01 46.28 0.98
N ILE A 315 3.30 46.48 0.93
CA ILE A 315 3.93 47.81 0.79
C ILE A 315 3.87 48.28 -0.64
#